data_7fefbabde22dbb2ccf6c37d6f5d3d99f
#
_entry.id   7fefbabde22dbb2ccf6c37d6f5d3d99f
#
_cell.length_a   1.000
_cell.length_b   1.000
_cell.length_c   1.000
_cell.angle_alpha   90.00
_cell.angle_beta   90.00
_cell.angle_gamma   90.00
#
_symmetry.space_group_name_H-M   'P 1'
#
loop_
_entity.id
_entity.type
_entity.pdbx_description
1 polymer ?
#
loop_
_entity_poly.entity_id
_entity_poly.type
_entity_poly.pdbx_seq_one_letter_code
_entity_poly.pdbx_strand_id
1 'polypeptide(L)'
;LVSEDEKYIRMNASEIEGDKEYDIDDEILVFIYPNRSGELFATPKLPSITADKFGYAEVSEVNRDGAYLNIGSPREILIPWIDLPRLKEVWPQVGDKVYATIRVEADDQMFGRLINETEMDEKFQPLKKEDYETLGNKWLKGRPYRLLRVGTFIISDEGYKVFVHETEREQEP
;
A
#
# COMPACT_ATOMS: atom_id res chain seq x y z
N LEU A 1 26.70 -0.45 3.71
CA LEU A 1 26.29 -1.56 2.83
C LEU A 1 26.85 -1.38 1.43
N VAL A 2 27.14 -2.48 0.76
CA VAL A 2 27.54 -2.50 -0.65
C VAL A 2 26.48 -3.33 -1.40
N SER A 3 25.88 -2.77 -2.45
CA SER A 3 24.92 -3.49 -3.30
C SER A 3 25.65 -4.44 -4.26
N GLU A 4 24.90 -5.35 -4.90
CA GLU A 4 25.44 -6.21 -5.98
C GLU A 4 26.10 -5.41 -7.11
N ASP A 5 25.62 -4.16 -7.37
CA ASP A 5 26.21 -3.23 -8.34
C ASP A 5 27.39 -2.41 -7.79
N GLU A 6 28.01 -2.83 -6.68
CA GLU A 6 29.11 -2.15 -6.00
C GLU A 6 28.82 -0.71 -5.55
N LYS A 7 27.56 -0.35 -5.35
CA LYS A 7 27.15 0.97 -4.82
C LYS A 7 27.14 0.96 -3.29
N TYR A 8 27.73 1.99 -2.72
CA TYR A 8 27.69 2.21 -1.26
C TYR A 8 26.38 2.87 -0.85
N ILE A 9 25.62 2.20 0.00
CA ILE A 9 24.36 2.71 0.53
C ILE A 9 24.45 2.80 2.05
N ARG A 10 24.04 3.93 2.63
CA ARG A 10 24.04 4.13 4.08
C ARG A 10 22.82 3.48 4.72
N MET A 11 23.02 2.95 5.90
CA MET A 11 21.96 2.46 6.78
C MET A 11 22.17 3.10 8.17
N ASN A 12 21.10 3.62 8.76
CA ASN A 12 21.17 4.16 10.12
C ASN A 12 21.24 3.01 11.13
N ALA A 13 22.21 3.07 12.04
CA ALA A 13 22.32 2.07 13.10
C ALA A 13 21.06 1.97 13.98
N SER A 14 20.33 3.07 14.15
CA SER A 14 19.07 3.12 14.89
C SER A 14 17.92 2.34 14.25
N GLU A 15 18.06 1.91 13.01
CA GLU A 15 17.06 1.11 12.30
C GLU A 15 17.27 -0.39 12.45
N ILE A 16 18.44 -0.78 12.98
CA ILE A 16 18.74 -2.16 13.32
C ILE A 16 17.96 -2.52 14.57
N GLU A 17 17.07 -3.51 14.48
CA GLU A 17 16.23 -3.93 15.60
C GLU A 17 16.97 -4.89 16.53
N GLY A 18 16.88 -4.62 17.84
CA GLY A 18 17.43 -5.46 18.89
C GLY A 18 18.96 -5.43 18.95
N ASP A 19 19.53 -6.49 19.53
CA ASP A 19 20.98 -6.70 19.66
C ASP A 19 21.59 -7.37 18.41
N LYS A 20 20.99 -7.19 17.22
CA LYS A 20 21.57 -7.71 15.98
C LYS A 20 22.83 -6.95 15.64
N GLU A 21 23.94 -7.64 15.62
CA GLU A 21 25.19 -7.18 15.05
C GLU A 21 25.35 -7.82 13.67
N TYR A 22 25.81 -7.03 12.71
CA TYR A 22 26.17 -7.50 11.38
C TYR A 22 27.68 -7.44 11.23
N ASP A 23 28.26 -8.55 10.83
CA ASP A 23 29.66 -8.63 10.50
C ASP A 23 29.95 -8.20 9.07
N ILE A 24 31.22 -7.95 8.78
CA ILE A 24 31.67 -7.73 7.39
C ILE A 24 31.41 -9.04 6.62
N ASP A 25 30.89 -8.93 5.41
CA ASP A 25 30.48 -10.02 4.51
C ASP A 25 29.13 -10.68 4.84
N ASP A 26 28.39 -10.21 5.85
CA ASP A 26 26.99 -10.62 6.03
C ASP A 26 26.10 -10.10 4.91
N GLU A 27 25.25 -10.97 4.38
CA GLU A 27 24.22 -10.61 3.41
C GLU A 27 22.91 -10.27 4.14
N ILE A 28 22.37 -9.08 3.89
CA ILE A 28 21.12 -8.63 4.47
C ILE A 28 20.14 -8.13 3.40
N LEU A 29 18.87 -8.51 3.54
CA LEU A 29 17.81 -7.95 2.72
C LEU A 29 17.39 -6.59 3.28
N VAL A 30 17.40 -5.57 2.44
CA VAL A 30 17.08 -4.19 2.83
C VAL A 30 16.11 -3.55 1.85
N PHE A 31 15.34 -2.61 2.35
CA PHE A 31 14.58 -1.67 1.53
C PHE A 31 15.38 -0.38 1.34
N ILE A 32 15.52 0.07 0.10
CA ILE A 32 16.23 1.29 -0.26
C ILE A 32 15.20 2.41 -0.47
N TYR A 33 15.42 3.55 0.17
CA TYR A 33 14.53 4.70 0.08
C TYR A 33 15.32 6.02 0.06
N PRO A 34 14.82 7.07 -0.65
CA PRO A 34 15.43 8.39 -0.59
C PRO A 34 15.07 9.08 0.73
N ASN A 35 16.04 9.70 1.38
CA ASN A 35 15.76 10.58 2.52
C ASN A 35 15.17 11.92 2.07
N ARG A 36 14.94 12.87 3.00
CA ARG A 36 14.37 14.19 2.69
C ARG A 36 15.24 15.05 1.75
N SER A 37 16.54 14.78 1.68
CA SER A 37 17.48 15.46 0.77
C SER A 37 17.69 14.72 -0.55
N GLY A 38 16.99 13.58 -0.77
CA GLY A 38 17.12 12.76 -1.98
C GLY A 38 18.29 11.78 -1.95
N GLU A 39 19.03 11.69 -0.85
CA GLU A 39 20.11 10.71 -0.69
C GLU A 39 19.51 9.34 -0.37
N LEU A 40 20.01 8.27 -1.02
CA LEU A 40 19.54 6.91 -0.81
C LEU A 40 20.05 6.32 0.50
N PHE A 41 19.12 5.78 1.27
CA PHE A 41 19.34 5.04 2.51
C PHE A 41 18.75 3.64 2.41
N ALA A 42 19.29 2.74 3.20
CA ALA A 42 18.77 1.38 3.35
C ALA A 42 18.20 1.17 4.76
N THR A 43 17.16 0.35 4.87
CA THR A 43 16.62 -0.12 6.14
C THR A 43 16.36 -1.62 6.10
N PRO A 44 16.65 -2.38 7.17
CA PRO A 44 16.24 -3.78 7.28
C PRO A 44 14.75 -3.94 7.55
N LYS A 45 14.01 -2.85 7.84
CA LYS A 45 12.56 -2.84 7.99
C LYS A 45 11.90 -2.90 6.62
N LEU A 46 11.48 -4.10 6.24
CA LEU A 46 10.84 -4.32 4.96
C LEU A 46 9.41 -3.74 4.96
N PRO A 47 9.07 -2.89 3.99
CA PRO A 47 7.75 -2.27 3.93
C PRO A 47 6.66 -3.28 3.55
N SER A 48 5.40 -2.93 3.87
CA SER A 48 4.22 -3.72 3.50
C SER A 48 3.97 -3.73 1.98
N ILE A 49 4.45 -2.70 1.28
CA ILE A 49 4.35 -2.52 -0.18
C ILE A 49 5.71 -2.17 -0.77
N THR A 50 5.95 -2.58 -2.00
CA THR A 50 7.15 -2.23 -2.79
C THR A 50 6.75 -1.88 -4.22
N ALA A 51 7.69 -1.53 -5.09
CA ALA A 51 7.42 -1.22 -6.49
C ALA A 51 6.77 -2.41 -7.25
N ASP A 52 7.09 -3.63 -6.84
CA ASP A 52 6.59 -4.85 -7.49
C ASP A 52 5.50 -5.56 -6.69
N LYS A 53 5.14 -5.04 -5.52
CA LYS A 53 4.22 -5.71 -4.61
C LYS A 53 3.14 -4.76 -4.12
N PHE A 54 1.90 -5.06 -4.47
CA PHE A 54 0.73 -4.46 -3.87
C PHE A 54 0.47 -5.01 -2.47
N GLY A 55 -0.04 -4.15 -1.60
CA GLY A 55 -0.46 -4.51 -0.26
C GLY A 55 -1.30 -3.40 0.38
N TYR A 56 -1.74 -3.65 1.61
CA TYR A 56 -2.42 -2.64 2.40
C TYR A 56 -1.40 -1.77 3.14
N ALA A 57 -1.59 -0.44 3.05
CA ALA A 57 -0.86 0.54 3.82
C ALA A 57 -1.85 1.48 4.51
N GLU A 58 -1.52 1.92 5.71
CA GLU A 58 -2.35 2.82 6.50
C GLU A 58 -2.10 4.27 6.13
N VAL A 59 -3.17 5.03 5.96
CA VAL A 59 -3.10 6.48 5.72
C VAL A 59 -2.78 7.18 7.03
N SER A 60 -1.63 7.83 7.10
CA SER A 60 -1.14 8.55 8.29
C SER A 60 -1.51 10.03 8.29
N GLU A 61 -1.57 10.65 7.11
CA GLU A 61 -1.92 12.06 6.94
C GLU A 61 -2.63 12.27 5.60
N VAL A 62 -3.55 13.22 5.57
CA VAL A 62 -4.19 13.72 4.34
C VAL A 62 -4.16 15.24 4.36
N ASN A 63 -3.56 15.82 3.33
CA ASN A 63 -3.46 17.27 3.19
C ASN A 63 -3.62 17.71 1.72
N ARG A 64 -3.25 18.97 1.39
CA ARG A 64 -3.35 19.50 0.03
C ARG A 64 -2.44 18.80 -0.99
N ASP A 65 -1.37 18.18 -0.53
CA ASP A 65 -0.39 17.51 -1.39
C ASP A 65 -0.86 16.09 -1.76
N GLY A 66 -1.75 15.50 -0.95
CA GLY A 66 -2.37 14.18 -1.16
C GLY A 66 -2.53 13.39 0.13
N ALA A 67 -2.36 12.08 0.05
CA ALA A 67 -2.45 11.15 1.17
C ALA A 67 -1.09 10.48 1.43
N TYR A 68 -0.62 10.53 2.68
CA TYR A 68 0.61 9.89 3.10
C TYR A 68 0.32 8.49 3.65
N LEU A 69 1.13 7.53 3.24
CA LEU A 69 1.01 6.14 3.65
C LEU A 69 2.15 5.73 4.58
N ASN A 70 1.78 5.19 5.72
CA ASN A 70 2.70 4.43 6.56
C ASN A 70 2.86 3.02 5.98
N ILE A 71 4.03 2.73 5.46
CA ILE A 71 4.36 1.44 4.84
C ILE A 71 5.26 0.57 5.73
N GLY A 72 5.54 1.02 6.96
CA GLY A 72 6.45 0.35 7.89
C GLY A 72 7.93 0.67 7.67
N SER A 73 8.24 1.59 6.73
CA SER A 73 9.60 2.14 6.57
C SER A 73 9.75 3.44 7.37
N PRO A 74 10.99 3.93 7.59
CA PRO A 74 11.22 5.19 8.29
C PRO A 74 10.65 6.42 7.61
N ARG A 75 10.29 6.30 6.33
CA ARG A 75 9.68 7.37 5.54
C ARG A 75 8.30 6.95 5.04
N GLU A 76 7.35 7.85 5.23
CA GLU A 76 6.02 7.74 4.64
C GLU A 76 6.07 8.01 3.13
N ILE A 77 5.18 7.39 2.39
CA ILE A 77 5.08 7.51 0.94
C ILE A 77 3.84 8.33 0.60
N LEU A 78 4.02 9.39 -0.18
CA LEU A 78 2.94 10.25 -0.64
C LEU A 78 2.22 9.64 -1.86
N ILE A 79 0.89 9.51 -1.80
CA ILE A 79 0.04 9.45 -2.99
C ILE A 79 -0.28 10.90 -3.37
N PRO A 80 0.24 11.42 -4.49
CA PRO A 80 -0.02 12.81 -4.89
C PRO A 80 -1.52 13.04 -5.12
N TRP A 81 -2.01 14.24 -4.84
CA TRP A 81 -3.42 14.60 -5.02
C TRP A 81 -3.94 14.35 -6.45
N ILE A 82 -3.05 14.44 -7.45
CA ILE A 82 -3.39 14.20 -8.86
C ILE A 82 -3.75 12.72 -9.14
N ASP A 83 -3.21 11.80 -8.33
CA ASP A 83 -3.43 10.36 -8.43
C ASP A 83 -4.59 9.88 -7.53
N LEU A 84 -5.17 10.79 -6.74
CA LEU A 84 -6.37 10.55 -5.94
C LEU A 84 -7.65 10.80 -6.75
N PRO A 85 -8.81 10.27 -6.31
CA PRO A 85 -10.09 10.57 -6.94
C PRO A 85 -10.36 12.08 -7.04
N ARG A 86 -11.04 12.51 -8.11
CA ARG A 86 -11.37 13.94 -8.31
C ARG A 86 -12.26 14.52 -7.21
N LEU A 87 -13.12 13.70 -6.64
CA LEU A 87 -14.01 14.09 -5.54
C LEU A 87 -13.30 13.87 -4.21
N LYS A 88 -13.08 14.94 -3.47
CA LYS A 88 -12.38 14.87 -2.16
C LYS A 88 -13.15 14.09 -1.11
N GLU A 89 -14.47 14.02 -1.23
CA GLU A 89 -15.36 13.28 -0.33
C GLU A 89 -15.09 11.76 -0.33
N VAL A 90 -14.45 11.25 -1.40
CA VAL A 90 -14.06 9.84 -1.53
C VAL A 90 -12.55 9.63 -1.41
N TRP A 91 -11.82 10.64 -0.95
CA TRP A 91 -10.41 10.48 -0.60
C TRP A 91 -10.29 9.59 0.62
N PRO A 92 -9.21 8.79 0.71
CA PRO A 92 -8.94 8.05 1.92
C PRO A 92 -8.74 9.01 3.09
N GLN A 93 -9.15 8.59 4.27
CA GLN A 93 -9.01 9.34 5.51
C GLN A 93 -7.88 8.77 6.37
N VAL A 94 -7.43 9.56 7.33
CA VAL A 94 -6.42 9.11 8.29
C VAL A 94 -6.94 7.87 9.06
N GLY A 95 -6.13 6.82 9.08
CA GLY A 95 -6.47 5.52 9.67
C GLY A 95 -7.05 4.50 8.68
N ASP A 96 -7.42 4.92 7.47
CA ASP A 96 -7.85 3.99 6.42
C ASP A 96 -6.70 3.10 5.97
N LYS A 97 -7.03 1.89 5.54
CA LYS A 97 -6.09 0.97 4.89
C LYS A 97 -6.40 0.89 3.41
N VAL A 98 -5.52 1.47 2.60
CA VAL A 98 -5.63 1.48 1.14
C VAL A 98 -4.77 0.40 0.51
N TYR A 99 -5.24 -0.15 -0.61
CA TYR A 99 -4.47 -1.14 -1.37
C TYR A 99 -3.64 -0.42 -2.44
N ALA A 100 -2.33 -0.43 -2.24
CA ALA A 100 -1.40 0.40 -2.99
C ALA A 100 -0.09 -0.31 -3.31
N THR A 101 0.70 0.29 -4.17
CA THR A 101 2.09 -0.06 -4.48
C THR A 101 2.95 1.20 -4.49
N ILE A 102 4.25 1.05 -4.69
CA ILE A 102 5.19 2.17 -4.85
C ILE A 102 5.48 2.37 -6.35
N ARG A 103 5.42 3.62 -6.80
CA ARG A 103 5.95 4.07 -8.08
C ARG A 103 7.27 4.79 -7.85
N VAL A 104 8.31 4.38 -8.57
CA VAL A 104 9.64 5.00 -8.53
C VAL A 104 9.80 5.84 -9.78
N GLU A 105 10.13 7.11 -9.62
CA GLU A 105 10.40 8.05 -10.72
C GLU A 105 11.89 7.96 -11.15
N ALA A 106 12.23 8.59 -12.28
CA ALA A 106 13.57 8.53 -12.85
C ALA A 106 14.67 9.17 -11.96
N ASP A 107 14.28 10.01 -11.00
CA ASP A 107 15.15 10.67 -10.03
C ASP A 107 15.17 9.95 -8.66
N ASP A 108 14.79 8.67 -8.65
CA ASP A 108 14.68 7.80 -7.47
C ASP A 108 13.64 8.28 -6.44
N GLN A 109 12.80 9.27 -6.77
CA GLN A 109 11.68 9.64 -5.91
C GLN A 109 10.61 8.55 -5.90
N MET A 110 10.05 8.31 -4.72
CA MET A 110 9.05 7.27 -4.49
C MET A 110 7.70 7.90 -4.15
N PHE A 111 6.66 7.46 -4.87
CA PHE A 111 5.28 7.85 -4.64
C PHE A 111 4.41 6.62 -4.45
N GLY A 112 3.39 6.75 -3.59
CA GLY A 112 2.34 5.75 -3.49
C GLY A 112 1.42 5.82 -4.72
N ARG A 113 0.90 4.67 -5.13
CA ARG A 113 -0.09 4.55 -6.19
C ARG A 113 -1.17 3.56 -5.78
N LEU A 114 -2.42 3.99 -5.81
CA LEU A 114 -3.55 3.08 -5.60
C LEU A 114 -3.64 2.07 -6.74
N ILE A 115 -4.11 0.87 -6.42
CA ILE A 115 -4.39 -0.15 -7.43
C ILE A 115 -5.54 0.32 -8.34
N ASN A 116 -5.41 0.08 -9.64
CA ASN A 116 -6.48 0.36 -10.59
C ASN A 116 -7.40 -0.87 -10.80
N GLU A 117 -8.54 -0.67 -11.50
CA GLU A 117 -9.52 -1.73 -11.70
C GLU A 117 -8.98 -2.91 -12.53
N THR A 118 -8.16 -2.65 -13.54
CA THR A 118 -7.57 -3.71 -14.37
C THR A 118 -6.66 -4.61 -13.53
N GLU A 119 -5.78 -4.01 -12.74
CA GLU A 119 -4.90 -4.73 -11.83
C GLU A 119 -5.69 -5.50 -10.75
N MET A 120 -6.82 -4.92 -10.29
CA MET A 120 -7.72 -5.60 -9.37
C MET A 120 -8.38 -6.82 -10.00
N ASP A 121 -8.86 -6.70 -11.24
CA ASP A 121 -9.52 -7.80 -11.96
C ASP A 121 -8.53 -8.93 -12.29
N GLU A 122 -7.26 -8.61 -12.52
CA GLU A 122 -6.21 -9.60 -12.71
C GLU A 122 -5.87 -10.36 -11.42
N LYS A 123 -5.92 -9.67 -10.29
CA LYS A 123 -5.49 -10.22 -9.00
C LYS A 123 -6.60 -10.90 -8.21
N PHE A 124 -7.81 -10.36 -8.25
CA PHE A 124 -8.95 -10.83 -7.47
C PHE A 124 -10.10 -11.19 -8.38
N GLN A 125 -10.60 -12.41 -8.22
CA GLN A 125 -11.69 -12.87 -9.06
C GLN A 125 -13.05 -12.31 -8.59
N PRO A 126 -13.93 -11.88 -9.51
CA PRO A 126 -15.31 -11.60 -9.15
C PRO A 126 -16.00 -12.89 -8.69
N LEU A 127 -16.98 -12.75 -7.81
CA LEU A 127 -17.85 -13.88 -7.42
C LEU A 127 -18.53 -14.47 -8.66
N LYS A 128 -18.39 -15.78 -8.85
CA LYS A 128 -19.08 -16.54 -9.90
C LYS A 128 -20.39 -17.09 -9.37
N LYS A 129 -21.26 -17.50 -10.27
CA LYS A 129 -22.58 -18.06 -9.91
C LYS A 129 -22.46 -19.30 -9.02
N GLU A 130 -21.44 -20.11 -9.26
CA GLU A 130 -21.15 -21.32 -8.49
C GLU A 130 -20.74 -20.99 -7.05
N ASP A 131 -20.10 -19.85 -6.83
CA ASP A 131 -19.68 -19.39 -5.50
C ASP A 131 -20.89 -19.05 -4.62
N TYR A 132 -22.03 -18.62 -5.22
CA TYR A 132 -23.24 -18.31 -4.46
C TYR A 132 -23.86 -19.54 -3.77
N GLU A 133 -23.69 -20.73 -4.32
CA GLU A 133 -24.15 -21.95 -3.67
C GLU A 133 -23.36 -22.25 -2.40
N THR A 134 -22.08 -21.90 -2.41
CA THR A 134 -21.17 -22.13 -1.26
C THR A 134 -21.18 -20.97 -0.27
N LEU A 135 -21.30 -19.73 -0.75
CA LEU A 135 -21.18 -18.50 0.03
C LEU A 135 -22.53 -17.86 0.37
N GLY A 136 -23.61 -18.28 -0.28
CA GLY A 136 -24.96 -17.74 -0.03
C GLY A 136 -25.33 -17.82 1.45
N ASN A 137 -25.81 -16.69 1.99
CA ASN A 137 -26.17 -16.51 3.40
C ASN A 137 -24.99 -16.67 4.39
N LYS A 138 -23.74 -16.56 3.94
CA LYS A 138 -22.57 -16.52 4.80
C LYS A 138 -22.05 -15.10 4.99
N TRP A 139 -21.55 -14.82 6.17
CA TRP A 139 -20.82 -13.60 6.44
C TRP A 139 -19.41 -13.71 5.84
N LEU A 140 -19.04 -12.73 5.02
CA LEU A 140 -17.69 -12.55 4.51
C LEU A 140 -17.07 -11.33 5.19
N LYS A 141 -15.82 -11.48 5.62
CA LYS A 141 -15.02 -10.37 6.11
C LYS A 141 -14.17 -9.85 4.97
N GLY A 142 -14.09 -8.52 4.84
CA GLY A 142 -13.31 -7.91 3.78
C GLY A 142 -12.95 -6.46 4.08
N ARG A 143 -12.17 -5.87 3.19
CA ARG A 143 -11.72 -4.47 3.29
C ARG A 143 -12.16 -3.69 2.08
N PRO A 144 -12.71 -2.48 2.26
CA PRO A 144 -12.93 -1.55 1.17
C PRO A 144 -11.61 -1.21 0.48
N TYR A 145 -11.63 -1.16 -0.86
CA TYR A 145 -10.49 -0.67 -1.62
C TYR A 145 -10.86 0.50 -2.54
N ARG A 146 -12.14 0.68 -2.81
CA ARG A 146 -12.64 1.77 -3.63
C ARG A 146 -14.02 2.21 -3.20
N LEU A 147 -14.14 3.49 -2.90
CA LEU A 147 -15.40 4.15 -2.57
C LEU A 147 -15.93 4.90 -3.79
N LEU A 148 -17.20 4.69 -4.10
CA LEU A 148 -17.96 5.41 -5.12
C LEU A 148 -19.26 5.92 -4.51
N ARG A 149 -19.86 6.96 -5.11
CA ARG A 149 -21.19 7.44 -4.69
C ARG A 149 -22.23 6.34 -4.73
N VAL A 150 -22.17 5.48 -5.76
CA VAL A 150 -23.15 4.39 -5.98
C VAL A 150 -22.88 3.13 -5.16
N GLY A 151 -21.72 3.03 -4.46
CA GLY A 151 -21.41 1.85 -3.68
C GLY A 151 -19.92 1.73 -3.34
N THR A 152 -19.60 0.63 -2.70
CA THR A 152 -18.25 0.31 -2.22
C THR A 152 -17.77 -1.00 -2.80
N PHE A 153 -16.59 -1.00 -3.39
CA PHE A 153 -15.89 -2.24 -3.74
C PHE A 153 -15.07 -2.73 -2.55
N ILE A 154 -15.19 -4.00 -2.26
CA ILE A 154 -14.55 -4.70 -1.13
C ILE A 154 -13.79 -5.91 -1.67
N ILE A 155 -12.62 -6.17 -1.10
CA ILE A 155 -11.93 -7.46 -1.23
C ILE A 155 -12.15 -8.25 0.04
N SER A 156 -12.74 -9.45 -0.09
CA SER A 156 -12.89 -10.34 1.05
C SER A 156 -11.55 -10.97 1.45
N ASP A 157 -11.47 -11.46 2.69
CA ASP A 157 -10.27 -12.16 3.18
C ASP A 157 -9.98 -13.44 2.37
N GLU A 158 -11.02 -14.02 1.72
CA GLU A 158 -10.91 -15.16 0.80
C GLU A 158 -10.48 -14.77 -0.63
N GLY A 159 -10.32 -13.46 -0.91
CA GLY A 159 -9.86 -12.95 -2.21
C GLY A 159 -10.95 -12.68 -3.23
N TYR A 160 -12.22 -12.62 -2.81
CA TYR A 160 -13.31 -12.24 -3.71
C TYR A 160 -13.50 -10.75 -3.82
N LYS A 161 -13.74 -10.28 -5.05
CA LYS A 161 -14.16 -8.91 -5.34
C LYS A 161 -15.68 -8.78 -5.19
N VAL A 162 -16.14 -7.97 -4.25
CA VAL A 162 -17.55 -7.77 -3.92
C VAL A 162 -17.92 -6.31 -4.07
N PHE A 163 -19.12 -6.04 -4.57
CA PHE A 163 -19.68 -4.70 -4.63
C PHE A 163 -20.88 -4.58 -3.68
N VAL A 164 -20.87 -3.58 -2.82
CA VAL A 164 -21.97 -3.22 -1.91
C VAL A 164 -22.56 -1.91 -2.39
N HIS A 165 -23.84 -1.94 -2.80
CA HIS A 165 -24.55 -0.74 -3.25
C HIS A 165 -24.73 0.26 -2.10
N GLU A 166 -24.81 1.56 -2.41
CA GLU A 166 -24.95 2.62 -1.40
C GLU A 166 -26.14 2.42 -0.45
N THR A 167 -27.27 1.88 -0.97
CA THR A 167 -28.46 1.60 -0.16
C THR A 167 -28.28 0.49 0.90
N GLU A 168 -27.25 -0.32 0.73
CA GLU A 168 -26.92 -1.45 1.63
C GLU A 168 -25.83 -1.09 2.64
N ARG A 169 -25.36 0.14 2.63
CA ARG A 169 -24.41 0.62 3.64
C ARG A 169 -25.15 0.96 4.94
N GLU A 170 -24.66 0.48 6.06
CA GLU A 170 -25.20 0.85 7.37
C GLU A 170 -24.70 2.24 7.83
N GLN A 171 -23.56 2.70 7.29
CA GLN A 171 -22.96 3.99 7.60
C GLN A 171 -22.40 4.63 6.32
N GLU A 172 -22.41 5.95 6.28
CA GLU A 172 -21.66 6.71 5.26
C GLU A 172 -20.17 6.43 5.39
N PRO A 173 -19.44 6.39 4.26
CA PRO A 173 -18.01 6.12 4.23
C PRO A 173 -17.17 7.21 4.91
#